data_e4042dd805697cdaa049d5eb650ef62f
#
_entry.id   e4042dd805697cdaa049d5eb650ef62f
#
_cell.length_a   1.000
_cell.length_b   1.000
_cell.length_c   1.000
_cell.angle_alpha   90.00
_cell.angle_beta   90.00
_cell.angle_gamma   90.00
#
_symmetry.space_group_name_H-M   'P 1'
#
loop_
_entity.id
_entity.type
_entity.pdbx_description
1 polymer ?
#
loop_
_entity_poly.entity_id
_entity_poly.type
_entity_poly.pdbx_seq_one_letter_code
_entity_poly.pdbx_strand_id
1 'polypeptide(L)'
;MKRAIAGWVAVILFGAFRVTTAASSLQQSSEDQLPSASPGQTWKLVWQDEFDGEKLDTTKWTPRPDGKRKGGWWSQKAVGLDGKGNLVIRTFMDGDKPTDGCITTQGKFEHSFGYYVARIQLQSQPGHWSAFWITGPGVGKVGNDARDGCEIDIMEKPWLDERVQHTFHWDGYGKDHKSEGHVVKVLGVMKGFHTFGLLWLPDEYIFYVDGKETWRSKAGGVCQVPQYMLLSDEIGTWAGDIAKAKLPDQFLVDYVRVYDLVEAK
;
A
#
# COMPACT_ATOMS: atom_id res chain seq x y z
N MET A 1 -60.34 37.99 -57.29
CA MET A 1 -58.97 37.47 -57.27
C MET A 1 -58.56 37.18 -55.78
N LYS A 2 -58.65 35.91 -55.40
CA LYS A 2 -58.28 35.47 -54.03
C LYS A 2 -56.99 34.66 -54.14
N ARG A 3 -55.91 35.12 -53.57
CA ARG A 3 -54.66 34.37 -53.47
C ARG A 3 -54.66 33.51 -52.16
N ALA A 4 -54.47 32.21 -52.29
CA ALA A 4 -54.33 31.29 -51.25
C ALA A 4 -52.83 31.29 -50.80
N ILE A 5 -52.63 31.36 -49.51
CA ILE A 5 -51.30 31.23 -48.86
C ILE A 5 -51.23 29.82 -48.32
N ALA A 6 -50.28 29.02 -48.84
CA ALA A 6 -49.98 27.69 -48.34
C ALA A 6 -48.99 27.80 -47.15
N GLY A 7 -49.41 27.36 -45.96
CA GLY A 7 -48.53 27.26 -44.77
C GLY A 7 -47.81 25.94 -44.78
N TRP A 8 -46.49 25.98 -44.60
CA TRP A 8 -45.66 24.83 -44.39
C TRP A 8 -45.55 24.57 -42.85
N VAL A 9 -45.98 23.40 -42.46
CA VAL A 9 -45.76 22.92 -41.06
C VAL A 9 -44.43 22.16 -41.03
N ALA A 10 -43.47 22.71 -40.32
CA ALA A 10 -42.20 22.03 -40.06
C ALA A 10 -42.37 21.09 -38.82
N VAL A 11 -42.26 19.80 -39.04
CA VAL A 11 -42.22 18.79 -37.96
C VAL A 11 -40.78 18.72 -37.44
N ILE A 12 -40.57 19.22 -36.23
CA ILE A 12 -39.27 19.08 -35.52
C ILE A 12 -39.29 17.74 -34.80
N LEU A 13 -38.52 16.77 -35.29
CA LEU A 13 -38.24 15.51 -34.61
C LEU A 13 -37.20 15.77 -33.50
N PHE A 14 -37.63 15.74 -32.24
CA PHE A 14 -36.72 15.68 -31.09
C PHE A 14 -36.12 14.27 -30.98
N GLY A 15 -34.89 14.12 -31.43
CA GLY A 15 -34.10 12.94 -31.17
C GLY A 15 -33.66 12.94 -29.69
N ALA A 16 -34.21 12.04 -28.87
CA ALA A 16 -33.75 11.84 -27.52
C ALA A 16 -32.38 11.17 -27.56
N PHE A 17 -31.32 11.94 -27.37
CA PHE A 17 -29.97 11.40 -27.03
C PHE A 17 -30.03 10.78 -25.66
N ARG A 18 -29.97 9.46 -25.60
CA ARG A 18 -29.69 8.75 -24.34
C ARG A 18 -28.22 8.98 -23.99
N VAL A 19 -27.97 9.82 -22.98
CA VAL A 19 -26.69 9.90 -22.30
C VAL A 19 -26.60 8.66 -21.41
N THR A 20 -25.98 7.60 -21.92
CA THR A 20 -25.55 6.49 -21.09
C THR A 20 -24.39 6.98 -20.23
N THR A 21 -24.68 7.23 -18.98
CA THR A 21 -23.69 7.59 -17.96
C THR A 21 -22.65 6.49 -17.83
N ALA A 22 -21.40 6.83 -18.09
CA ALA A 22 -20.22 5.99 -17.87
C ALA A 22 -19.90 5.89 -16.35
N ALA A 23 -20.88 5.44 -15.55
CA ALA A 23 -20.71 5.27 -14.10
C ALA A 23 -20.41 3.82 -13.69
N SER A 24 -20.28 2.88 -14.66
CA SER A 24 -20.05 1.47 -14.35
C SER A 24 -18.60 0.99 -14.52
N SER A 25 -17.67 1.86 -14.95
CA SER A 25 -16.27 1.43 -15.19
C SER A 25 -15.32 1.67 -13.99
N LEU A 26 -15.75 2.39 -12.96
CA LEU A 26 -14.90 2.67 -11.80
C LEU A 26 -15.05 1.66 -10.64
N GLN A 27 -16.08 0.82 -10.64
CA GLN A 27 -16.33 -0.16 -9.58
C GLN A 27 -15.78 -1.55 -9.90
N GLN A 28 -15.34 -1.81 -11.12
CA GLN A 28 -14.83 -3.11 -11.57
C GLN A 28 -13.32 -3.31 -11.32
N SER A 29 -12.59 -2.25 -10.92
CA SER A 29 -11.13 -2.30 -10.81
C SER A 29 -10.59 -2.88 -9.49
N SER A 30 -11.42 -3.10 -8.46
CA SER A 30 -10.94 -3.57 -7.16
C SER A 30 -11.05 -5.09 -6.96
N GLU A 31 -11.95 -5.77 -7.68
CA GLU A 31 -12.05 -7.23 -7.64
C GLU A 31 -11.01 -7.91 -8.55
N ASP A 32 -10.56 -7.25 -9.61
CA ASP A 32 -9.63 -7.81 -10.61
C ASP A 32 -8.17 -7.96 -10.12
N GLN A 33 -7.86 -7.56 -8.88
CA GLN A 33 -6.49 -7.60 -8.33
C GLN A 33 -6.29 -8.61 -7.20
N LEU A 34 -7.32 -9.30 -6.78
CA LEU A 34 -7.18 -10.39 -5.83
C LEU A 34 -6.53 -11.60 -6.49
N PRO A 35 -5.60 -12.30 -5.82
CA PRO A 35 -5.08 -13.57 -6.32
C PRO A 35 -6.21 -14.56 -6.56
N SER A 36 -6.04 -15.46 -7.53
CA SER A 36 -7.03 -16.52 -7.78
C SER A 36 -7.21 -17.36 -6.51
N ALA A 37 -8.45 -17.48 -6.03
CA ALA A 37 -8.77 -18.38 -4.95
C ALA A 37 -8.73 -19.86 -5.45
N SER A 38 -8.36 -20.78 -4.56
CA SER A 38 -8.43 -22.22 -4.88
C SER A 38 -9.88 -22.67 -5.11
N PRO A 39 -10.12 -23.75 -5.88
CA PRO A 39 -11.48 -24.28 -6.07
C PRO A 39 -12.17 -24.51 -4.73
N GLY A 40 -13.41 -24.02 -4.61
CA GLY A 40 -14.21 -24.10 -3.37
C GLY A 40 -13.88 -23.04 -2.33
N GLN A 41 -13.01 -22.08 -2.64
CA GLN A 41 -12.66 -20.98 -1.76
C GLN A 41 -13.03 -19.61 -2.38
N THR A 42 -13.18 -18.61 -1.52
CA THR A 42 -13.46 -17.22 -1.90
C THR A 42 -12.76 -16.27 -0.93
N TRP A 43 -12.56 -15.04 -1.37
CA TRP A 43 -11.99 -13.98 -0.55
C TRP A 43 -13.08 -13.30 0.30
N LYS A 44 -12.78 -13.10 1.57
CA LYS A 44 -13.60 -12.34 2.51
C LYS A 44 -12.79 -11.17 3.05
N LEU A 45 -13.24 -9.94 2.78
CA LEU A 45 -12.66 -8.73 3.38
C LEU A 45 -12.85 -8.78 4.91
N VAL A 46 -11.74 -8.68 5.67
CA VAL A 46 -11.75 -8.74 7.14
C VAL A 46 -11.29 -7.43 7.77
N TRP A 47 -10.56 -6.61 7.06
CA TRP A 47 -10.15 -5.28 7.49
C TRP A 47 -9.85 -4.37 6.31
N GLN A 48 -10.16 -3.08 6.45
CA GLN A 48 -9.83 -2.07 5.45
C GLN A 48 -9.71 -0.67 6.03
N ASP A 49 -8.98 0.17 5.31
CA ASP A 49 -9.06 1.63 5.38
C ASP A 49 -8.93 2.23 3.98
N GLU A 50 -9.93 3.01 3.58
CA GLU A 50 -10.00 3.70 2.29
C GLU A 50 -9.57 5.17 2.42
N PHE A 51 -9.19 5.61 3.61
CA PHE A 51 -8.73 6.96 3.93
C PHE A 51 -9.69 8.10 3.52
N ASP A 52 -10.98 7.79 3.39
CA ASP A 52 -12.03 8.74 2.96
C ASP A 52 -12.38 9.82 4.00
N GLY A 53 -11.80 9.75 5.20
CA GLY A 53 -12.06 10.67 6.29
C GLY A 53 -11.38 12.03 6.13
N GLU A 54 -11.70 12.96 7.03
CA GLU A 54 -10.99 14.23 7.16
C GLU A 54 -9.71 14.11 8.01
N LYS A 55 -9.62 13.08 8.83
CA LYS A 55 -8.52 12.79 9.76
C LYS A 55 -8.25 11.30 9.81
N LEU A 56 -7.01 10.96 10.13
CA LEU A 56 -6.61 9.57 10.34
C LEU A 56 -7.52 8.88 11.38
N ASP A 57 -8.07 7.73 11.04
CA ASP A 57 -8.87 6.92 11.95
C ASP A 57 -7.99 6.33 13.05
N THR A 58 -8.06 6.95 14.23
CA THR A 58 -7.26 6.52 15.38
C THR A 58 -7.75 5.21 16.01
N THR A 59 -8.86 4.64 15.57
CA THR A 59 -9.28 3.28 15.96
C THR A 59 -8.55 2.21 15.15
N LYS A 60 -8.05 2.56 13.96
CA LYS A 60 -7.31 1.69 13.05
C LYS A 60 -5.80 1.91 13.12
N TRP A 61 -5.36 3.17 13.22
CA TRP A 61 -3.95 3.55 13.10
C TRP A 61 -3.44 4.35 14.30
N THR A 62 -2.15 4.20 14.57
CA THR A 62 -1.40 5.04 15.50
C THR A 62 -0.18 5.60 14.76
N PRO A 63 -0.03 6.93 14.62
CA PRO A 63 1.23 7.50 14.19
C PRO A 63 2.34 7.14 15.17
N ARG A 64 3.52 6.80 14.66
CA ARG A 64 4.68 6.56 15.52
C ARG A 64 5.10 7.84 16.22
N PRO A 65 5.63 7.76 17.46
CA PRO A 65 6.09 8.93 18.22
C PRO A 65 7.17 9.70 17.47
N ASP A 66 7.20 11.01 17.69
CA ASP A 66 8.27 11.88 17.21
C ASP A 66 9.62 11.41 17.76
N GLY A 67 10.63 11.29 16.90
CA GLY A 67 11.94 10.84 17.32
C GLY A 67 12.92 10.59 16.17
N LYS A 68 14.20 10.48 16.51
CA LYS A 68 15.24 10.14 15.53
C LYS A 68 15.02 8.74 14.99
N ARG A 69 15.06 8.61 13.66
CA ARG A 69 14.95 7.35 12.95
C ARG A 69 15.94 7.31 11.78
N LYS A 70 16.84 6.33 11.79
CA LYS A 70 17.89 6.18 10.74
C LYS A 70 18.59 7.51 10.42
N GLY A 71 18.53 7.98 9.19
CA GLY A 71 19.12 9.25 8.73
C GLY A 71 18.26 10.49 8.96
N GLY A 72 17.04 10.33 9.45
CA GLY A 72 16.06 11.40 9.63
C GLY A 72 15.33 11.35 10.96
N TRP A 73 14.12 11.87 10.97
CA TRP A 73 13.24 11.95 12.15
C TRP A 73 11.83 11.56 11.76
N TRP A 74 11.23 10.61 12.47
CA TRP A 74 9.78 10.42 12.39
C TRP A 74 9.07 11.55 13.13
N SER A 75 7.98 12.04 12.54
CA SER A 75 7.08 12.98 13.19
C SER A 75 5.63 12.76 12.78
N GLN A 76 4.74 12.89 13.76
CA GLN A 76 3.30 12.84 13.52
C GLN A 76 2.82 13.95 12.57
N LYS A 77 3.56 15.09 12.50
CA LYS A 77 3.29 16.16 11.53
C LYS A 77 3.44 15.73 10.07
N ALA A 78 4.21 14.66 9.82
CA ALA A 78 4.42 14.13 8.48
C ALA A 78 3.21 13.35 7.95
N VAL A 79 2.26 12.98 8.82
CA VAL A 79 1.13 12.11 8.50
C VAL A 79 -0.16 12.92 8.43
N GLY A 80 -0.97 12.70 7.41
CA GLY A 80 -2.28 13.33 7.24
C GLY A 80 -3.10 12.68 6.16
N LEU A 81 -4.30 13.18 5.94
CA LEU A 81 -5.14 12.85 4.79
C LEU A 81 -5.19 14.04 3.85
N ASP A 82 -5.36 13.79 2.54
CA ASP A 82 -5.44 14.86 1.53
C ASP A 82 -6.87 15.37 1.28
N GLY A 83 -7.86 14.77 1.93
CA GLY A 83 -9.29 15.06 1.72
C GLY A 83 -9.83 14.60 0.36
N LYS A 84 -9.10 13.71 -0.32
CA LYS A 84 -9.47 13.11 -1.61
C LYS A 84 -9.42 11.59 -1.58
N GLY A 85 -9.46 11.00 -0.36
CA GLY A 85 -9.40 9.57 -0.16
C GLY A 85 -7.97 9.01 -0.11
N ASN A 86 -6.95 9.82 0.25
CA ASN A 86 -5.61 9.29 0.39
C ASN A 86 -4.99 9.63 1.75
N LEU A 87 -4.31 8.67 2.34
CA LEU A 87 -3.27 8.92 3.33
C LEU A 87 -2.07 9.58 2.64
N VAL A 88 -1.51 10.58 3.29
CA VAL A 88 -0.29 11.26 2.87
C VAL A 88 0.77 11.08 3.92
N ILE A 89 1.92 10.52 3.55
CA ILE A 89 3.13 10.58 4.39
C ILE A 89 4.14 11.47 3.66
N ARG A 90 4.54 12.57 4.31
CA ARG A 90 5.40 13.61 3.73
C ARG A 90 6.82 13.47 4.23
N THR A 91 7.77 13.75 3.34
CA THR A 91 9.17 14.01 3.69
C THR A 91 9.45 15.49 3.50
N PHE A 92 9.94 16.17 4.54
CA PHE A 92 10.17 17.61 4.53
C PHE A 92 11.30 18.00 5.49
N MET A 93 11.74 19.25 5.44
CA MET A 93 12.69 19.81 6.42
C MET A 93 11.92 20.46 7.58
N ASP A 94 12.09 19.98 8.82
CA ASP A 94 11.64 20.65 10.06
C ASP A 94 12.86 21.37 10.69
N GLY A 95 13.08 22.62 10.28
CA GLY A 95 14.33 23.33 10.53
C GLY A 95 15.47 22.69 9.72
N ASP A 96 16.48 22.18 10.42
CA ASP A 96 17.63 21.46 9.84
C ASP A 96 17.45 19.94 9.81
N LYS A 97 16.29 19.43 10.26
CA LYS A 97 16.02 18.00 10.39
C LYS A 97 15.22 17.50 9.20
N PRO A 98 15.77 16.60 8.37
CA PRO A 98 14.97 15.87 7.41
C PRO A 98 14.00 14.96 8.17
N THR A 99 12.72 15.13 7.89
CA THR A 99 11.61 14.56 8.69
C THR A 99 10.65 13.84 7.78
N ASP A 100 10.22 12.66 8.20
CA ASP A 100 9.23 11.81 7.56
C ASP A 100 8.26 11.22 8.60
N GLY A 101 7.48 10.19 8.24
CA GLY A 101 6.46 9.65 9.15
C GLY A 101 6.22 8.16 9.00
N CYS A 102 5.52 7.64 10.01
CA CYS A 102 5.09 6.25 10.05
C CYS A 102 3.77 6.11 10.80
N ILE A 103 2.87 5.24 10.31
CA ILE A 103 1.67 4.78 11.02
C ILE A 103 1.67 3.27 11.16
N THR A 104 0.98 2.77 12.19
CA THR A 104 0.90 1.35 12.49
C THR A 104 -0.47 0.94 13.03
N THR A 105 -0.87 -0.31 12.75
CA THR A 105 -2.04 -0.94 13.34
C THR A 105 -1.74 -1.67 14.65
N GLN A 106 -0.53 -1.55 15.20
CA GLN A 106 -0.12 -2.22 16.44
C GLN A 106 -1.11 -1.97 17.59
N GLY A 107 -1.57 -3.06 18.24
CA GLY A 107 -2.55 -3.00 19.32
C GLY A 107 -3.98 -2.66 18.88
N LYS A 108 -4.26 -2.60 17.57
CA LYS A 108 -5.58 -2.30 16.99
C LYS A 108 -6.05 -3.36 16.02
N PHE A 109 -5.18 -3.76 15.11
CA PHE A 109 -5.42 -4.87 14.21
C PHE A 109 -4.11 -5.65 14.03
N GLU A 110 -4.13 -6.89 14.46
CA GLU A 110 -3.06 -7.88 14.32
C GLU A 110 -3.67 -9.15 13.76
N HIS A 111 -3.11 -9.69 12.70
CA HIS A 111 -3.72 -10.80 11.99
C HIS A 111 -2.66 -11.75 11.44
N SER A 112 -3.00 -13.04 11.29
CA SER A 112 -2.15 -14.06 10.68
C SER A 112 -2.77 -14.54 9.39
N PHE A 113 -1.92 -14.77 8.39
CA PHE A 113 -2.35 -15.29 7.07
C PHE A 113 -3.27 -14.33 6.31
N GLY A 114 -3.74 -14.74 5.13
CA GLY A 114 -4.60 -13.94 4.28
C GLY A 114 -3.85 -13.13 3.23
N TYR A 115 -4.57 -12.27 2.53
CA TYR A 115 -4.04 -11.38 1.51
C TYR A 115 -4.05 -9.94 2.00
N TYR A 116 -2.87 -9.37 2.14
CA TYR A 116 -2.65 -7.96 2.51
C TYR A 116 -2.35 -7.17 1.25
N VAL A 117 -3.02 -6.07 1.03
CA VAL A 117 -2.78 -5.24 -0.15
C VAL A 117 -2.93 -3.76 0.18
N ALA A 118 -2.02 -2.95 -0.35
CA ALA A 118 -2.11 -1.50 -0.35
C ALA A 118 -1.99 -0.96 -1.77
N ARG A 119 -2.75 0.11 -2.09
CA ARG A 119 -2.63 0.84 -3.34
C ARG A 119 -1.90 2.15 -3.09
N ILE A 120 -0.71 2.29 -3.67
CA ILE A 120 0.27 3.31 -3.30
C ILE A 120 0.77 4.05 -4.54
N GLN A 121 0.87 5.38 -4.45
CA GLN A 121 1.67 6.22 -5.34
C GLN A 121 2.97 6.57 -4.63
N LEU A 122 4.08 6.18 -5.23
CA LEU A 122 5.42 6.25 -4.63
C LEU A 122 6.00 7.68 -4.61
N GLN A 123 6.96 7.90 -3.73
CA GLN A 123 7.76 9.13 -3.66
C GLN A 123 8.53 9.40 -4.97
N SER A 124 8.94 10.65 -5.16
CA SER A 124 9.61 11.10 -6.39
C SER A 124 11.05 11.61 -6.21
N GLN A 125 11.50 11.77 -4.96
CA GLN A 125 12.79 12.34 -4.63
C GLN A 125 13.73 11.31 -3.99
N PRO A 126 15.07 11.50 -4.12
CA PRO A 126 16.05 10.60 -3.52
C PRO A 126 16.23 10.82 -2.02
N GLY A 127 16.89 9.88 -1.35
CA GLY A 127 17.32 10.00 0.04
C GLY A 127 16.29 9.54 1.06
N HIS A 128 15.09 9.15 0.61
CA HIS A 128 14.06 8.51 1.44
C HIS A 128 13.31 7.44 0.65
N TRP A 129 12.64 6.52 1.35
CA TRP A 129 11.89 5.44 0.72
C TRP A 129 10.60 5.12 1.44
N SER A 130 9.53 4.95 0.67
CA SER A 130 8.26 4.44 1.14
C SER A 130 8.32 2.94 1.36
N ALA A 131 7.60 2.47 2.39
CA ALA A 131 7.45 1.06 2.70
C ALA A 131 6.03 0.72 3.16
N PHE A 132 5.56 -0.45 2.72
CA PHE A 132 4.42 -1.16 3.27
C PHE A 132 4.90 -2.50 3.79
N TRP A 133 4.76 -2.74 5.09
CA TRP A 133 5.34 -3.87 5.76
C TRP A 133 4.51 -4.33 6.95
N ILE A 134 4.75 -5.55 7.41
CA ILE A 134 4.12 -6.12 8.58
C ILE A 134 5.18 -6.69 9.52
N THR A 135 4.95 -6.62 10.82
CA THR A 135 5.84 -7.18 11.84
C THR A 135 5.08 -7.49 13.13
N GLY A 136 5.76 -8.11 14.07
CA GLY A 136 5.20 -8.44 15.38
C GLY A 136 6.25 -8.47 16.46
N PRO A 137 5.84 -8.54 17.73
CA PRO A 137 6.76 -8.51 18.88
C PRO A 137 7.74 -9.67 18.91
N GLY A 138 7.45 -10.75 18.18
CA GLY A 138 8.31 -11.92 18.06
C GLY A 138 9.55 -11.73 17.18
N VAL A 139 9.61 -10.68 16.34
CA VAL A 139 10.74 -10.45 15.41
C VAL A 139 12.10 -10.42 16.11
N GLY A 140 12.16 -10.00 17.38
CA GLY A 140 13.37 -9.95 18.18
C GLY A 140 13.80 -11.28 18.83
N LYS A 141 12.97 -12.32 18.76
CA LYS A 141 13.28 -13.63 19.33
C LYS A 141 14.22 -14.40 18.41
N VAL A 142 15.21 -15.05 19.00
CA VAL A 142 16.24 -15.82 18.29
C VAL A 142 16.02 -17.31 18.53
N GLY A 143 16.18 -18.11 17.45
CA GLY A 143 16.27 -19.57 17.55
C GLY A 143 15.01 -20.35 17.19
N ASN A 144 13.93 -19.67 16.73
CA ASN A 144 12.73 -20.32 16.19
C ASN A 144 12.44 -19.89 14.74
N ASP A 145 13.48 -19.41 14.08
CA ASP A 145 13.39 -18.78 12.77
C ASP A 145 12.30 -17.68 12.76
N ALA A 146 11.56 -17.53 11.68
CA ALA A 146 10.49 -16.53 11.58
C ALA A 146 9.14 -16.98 12.19
N ARG A 147 9.03 -18.22 12.70
CA ARG A 147 7.75 -18.83 13.08
C ARG A 147 7.03 -18.13 14.20
N ASP A 148 7.75 -17.53 15.14
CA ASP A 148 7.22 -16.81 16.31
C ASP A 148 7.25 -15.29 16.15
N GLY A 149 7.51 -14.82 14.93
CA GLY A 149 7.48 -13.42 14.53
C GLY A 149 8.63 -13.04 13.60
N CYS A 150 8.33 -12.18 12.66
CA CYS A 150 9.30 -11.66 11.68
C CYS A 150 8.92 -10.23 11.27
N GLU A 151 9.73 -9.63 10.40
CA GLU A 151 9.36 -8.48 9.60
C GLU A 151 9.22 -8.94 8.16
N ILE A 152 8.15 -8.52 7.49
CA ILE A 152 7.88 -8.82 6.09
C ILE A 152 7.65 -7.50 5.38
N ASP A 153 8.62 -7.07 4.60
CA ASP A 153 8.53 -5.88 3.79
C ASP A 153 7.82 -6.25 2.48
N ILE A 154 6.50 -5.99 2.45
CA ILE A 154 5.66 -6.25 1.27
C ILE A 154 6.15 -5.39 0.11
N MET A 155 6.53 -4.16 0.38
CA MET A 155 7.15 -3.26 -0.58
C MET A 155 8.10 -2.30 0.13
N GLU A 156 9.32 -2.19 -0.38
CA GLU A 156 10.23 -1.08 -0.10
C GLU A 156 10.72 -0.46 -1.41
N LYS A 157 10.81 0.88 -1.44
CA LYS A 157 11.12 1.62 -2.67
C LYS A 157 12.27 2.61 -2.49
N PRO A 158 13.52 2.13 -2.30
CA PRO A 158 14.68 3.02 -2.13
C PRO A 158 15.19 3.62 -3.44
N TRP A 159 14.82 3.06 -4.59
CA TRP A 159 15.33 3.53 -5.89
C TRP A 159 14.24 4.26 -6.68
N LEU A 160 14.62 5.32 -7.38
CA LEU A 160 13.72 6.09 -8.26
C LEU A 160 13.64 5.50 -9.68
N ASP A 161 13.74 4.19 -9.80
CA ASP A 161 13.64 3.45 -11.04
C ASP A 161 12.57 2.36 -10.96
N GLU A 162 12.56 1.40 -11.85
CA GLU A 162 11.54 0.36 -11.94
C GLU A 162 11.73 -0.80 -10.95
N ARG A 163 12.70 -0.75 -10.05
CA ARG A 163 12.95 -1.78 -9.04
C ARG A 163 12.04 -1.60 -7.83
N VAL A 164 11.53 -2.71 -7.33
CA VAL A 164 10.80 -2.84 -6.05
C VAL A 164 11.51 -3.91 -5.24
N GLN A 165 11.69 -3.68 -3.94
CA GLN A 165 12.29 -4.62 -3.01
C GLN A 165 11.21 -5.30 -2.18
N HIS A 166 11.30 -6.63 -2.04
CA HIS A 166 10.61 -7.45 -1.06
C HIS A 166 11.64 -8.03 -0.11
N THR A 167 11.38 -8.06 1.21
CA THR A 167 12.35 -8.59 2.18
C THR A 167 11.66 -9.28 3.34
N PHE A 168 12.36 -10.25 3.93
CA PHE A 168 12.06 -10.83 5.23
C PHE A 168 13.23 -10.58 6.18
N HIS A 169 12.92 -10.31 7.46
CA HIS A 169 13.89 -10.23 8.55
C HIS A 169 13.39 -11.04 9.74
N TRP A 170 14.25 -11.86 10.32
CA TRP A 170 13.95 -12.67 11.51
C TRP A 170 15.18 -12.88 12.38
N ASP A 171 14.99 -13.47 13.57
CA ASP A 171 16.01 -13.64 14.61
C ASP A 171 16.62 -12.29 15.06
N GLY A 172 15.77 -11.24 15.16
CA GLY A 172 16.16 -9.90 15.60
C GLY A 172 16.92 -9.10 14.55
N TYR A 173 17.59 -8.05 15.03
CA TYR A 173 18.40 -7.15 14.17
C TYR A 173 19.86 -7.09 14.65
N GLY A 174 20.26 -8.03 15.50
CA GLY A 174 21.62 -8.12 16.07
C GLY A 174 22.50 -9.12 15.32
N LYS A 175 23.39 -9.79 16.07
CA LYS A 175 24.36 -10.76 15.53
C LYS A 175 23.73 -12.01 14.91
N ASP A 176 22.53 -12.38 15.35
CA ASP A 176 21.81 -13.57 14.89
C ASP A 176 20.82 -13.25 13.75
N HIS A 177 20.73 -11.97 13.35
CA HIS A 177 19.85 -11.49 12.28
C HIS A 177 20.01 -12.28 11.00
N LYS A 178 18.87 -12.70 10.47
CA LYS A 178 18.76 -13.34 9.17
C LYS A 178 17.80 -12.55 8.29
N SER A 179 18.05 -12.60 7.00
CA SER A 179 17.15 -11.97 6.01
C SER A 179 17.19 -12.71 4.69
N GLU A 180 16.10 -12.63 3.95
CA GLU A 180 16.01 -13.02 2.55
C GLU A 180 15.24 -11.95 1.81
N GLY A 181 15.74 -11.53 0.63
CA GLY A 181 15.13 -10.47 -0.14
C GLY A 181 15.16 -10.72 -1.63
N HIS A 182 14.24 -10.08 -2.35
CA HIS A 182 14.12 -10.16 -3.79
C HIS A 182 13.85 -8.80 -4.40
N VAL A 183 14.62 -8.43 -5.42
CA VAL A 183 14.39 -7.22 -6.21
C VAL A 183 13.68 -7.61 -7.50
N VAL A 184 12.51 -7.03 -7.73
CA VAL A 184 11.74 -7.22 -8.95
C VAL A 184 11.73 -5.94 -9.78
N LYS A 185 11.73 -6.08 -11.12
CA LYS A 185 11.54 -4.95 -12.04
C LYS A 185 10.08 -4.86 -12.47
N VAL A 186 9.46 -3.71 -12.18
CA VAL A 186 8.05 -3.42 -12.50
C VAL A 186 8.00 -2.18 -13.38
N LEU A 187 7.72 -2.38 -14.66
CA LEU A 187 7.69 -1.29 -15.65
C LEU A 187 6.60 -0.27 -15.31
N GLY A 188 7.01 0.99 -15.23
CA GLY A 188 6.08 2.10 -14.98
C GLY A 188 5.71 2.32 -13.53
N VAL A 189 6.22 1.55 -12.56
CA VAL A 189 5.87 1.60 -11.12
C VAL A 189 6.03 2.99 -10.48
N MET A 190 6.81 3.87 -11.07
CA MET A 190 6.99 5.26 -10.62
C MET A 190 5.88 6.20 -11.08
N LYS A 191 4.85 5.73 -11.80
CA LYS A 191 3.82 6.60 -12.40
C LYS A 191 2.43 6.22 -11.88
N GLY A 192 1.85 7.12 -11.06
CA GLY A 192 0.50 6.91 -10.53
C GLY A 192 0.45 5.86 -9.41
N PHE A 193 -0.72 5.28 -9.22
CA PHE A 193 -0.96 4.30 -8.16
C PHE A 193 -0.75 2.87 -8.65
N HIS A 194 -0.09 2.07 -7.83
CA HIS A 194 0.13 0.64 -8.02
C HIS A 194 -0.30 -0.12 -6.79
N THR A 195 -0.69 -1.38 -6.94
CA THR A 195 -1.00 -2.25 -5.81
C THR A 195 0.19 -3.11 -5.45
N PHE A 196 0.47 -3.20 -4.14
CA PHE A 196 1.50 -4.06 -3.57
C PHE A 196 0.82 -5.01 -2.60
N GLY A 197 0.98 -6.31 -2.81
CA GLY A 197 0.27 -7.32 -2.04
C GLY A 197 1.14 -8.47 -1.58
N LEU A 198 0.72 -9.08 -0.47
CA LEU A 198 1.27 -10.29 0.10
C LEU A 198 0.14 -11.28 0.35
N LEU A 199 0.20 -12.43 -0.27
CA LEU A 199 -0.55 -13.61 0.14
C LEU A 199 0.31 -14.41 1.12
N TRP A 200 -0.07 -14.36 2.39
CA TRP A 200 0.58 -15.09 3.46
C TRP A 200 -0.24 -16.34 3.78
N LEU A 201 0.28 -17.49 3.37
CA LEU A 201 -0.28 -18.81 3.64
C LEU A 201 0.46 -19.48 4.81
N PRO A 202 -0.07 -20.54 5.42
CA PRO A 202 0.60 -21.24 6.51
C PRO A 202 1.98 -21.83 6.16
N ASP A 203 2.27 -22.04 4.88
CA ASP A 203 3.45 -22.74 4.41
C ASP A 203 4.25 -21.97 3.33
N GLU A 204 3.78 -20.82 2.87
CA GLU A 204 4.52 -19.94 1.96
C GLU A 204 4.00 -18.49 1.97
N TYR A 205 4.82 -17.61 1.43
CA TYR A 205 4.49 -16.22 1.10
C TYR A 205 4.53 -16.01 -0.40
N ILE A 206 3.57 -15.26 -0.95
CA ILE A 206 3.55 -14.91 -2.37
C ILE A 206 3.33 -13.39 -2.50
N PHE A 207 4.25 -12.72 -3.16
CA PHE A 207 4.20 -11.27 -3.36
C PHE A 207 3.61 -10.92 -4.71
N TYR A 208 2.91 -9.81 -4.74
CA TYR A 208 2.23 -9.32 -5.94
C TYR A 208 2.48 -7.83 -6.14
N VAL A 209 2.63 -7.42 -7.39
CA VAL A 209 2.52 -6.02 -7.82
C VAL A 209 1.52 -5.95 -8.97
N ASP A 210 0.52 -5.07 -8.86
CA ASP A 210 -0.59 -4.93 -9.81
C ASP A 210 -1.26 -6.27 -10.15
N GLY A 211 -1.53 -7.07 -9.12
CA GLY A 211 -2.16 -8.39 -9.23
C GLY A 211 -1.30 -9.49 -9.87
N LYS A 212 -0.05 -9.18 -10.22
CA LYS A 212 0.88 -10.17 -10.80
C LYS A 212 1.85 -10.67 -9.74
N GLU A 213 2.01 -11.99 -9.64
CA GLU A 213 3.02 -12.59 -8.78
C GLU A 213 4.43 -12.11 -9.18
N THR A 214 5.19 -11.65 -8.20
CA THR A 214 6.56 -11.15 -8.36
C THR A 214 7.59 -12.01 -7.66
N TRP A 215 7.22 -12.65 -6.56
CA TRP A 215 8.10 -13.52 -5.79
C TRP A 215 7.28 -14.45 -4.89
N ARG A 216 7.86 -15.62 -4.58
CA ARG A 216 7.37 -16.50 -3.49
C ARG A 216 8.53 -17.04 -2.69
N SER A 217 8.32 -17.24 -1.40
CA SER A 217 9.34 -17.70 -0.47
C SER A 217 8.74 -18.47 0.70
N LYS A 218 9.59 -19.27 1.35
CA LYS A 218 9.34 -19.93 2.64
C LYS A 218 10.37 -19.49 3.68
N ALA A 219 10.93 -18.30 3.50
CA ALA A 219 12.00 -17.77 4.33
C ALA A 219 11.67 -17.88 5.82
N GLY A 220 12.64 -18.33 6.59
CA GLY A 220 12.51 -18.48 8.03
C GLY A 220 11.42 -19.44 8.49
N GLY A 221 10.86 -20.28 7.60
CA GLY A 221 9.84 -21.28 7.95
C GLY A 221 8.46 -20.71 8.22
N VAL A 222 8.08 -19.62 7.58
CA VAL A 222 6.79 -18.91 7.60
C VAL A 222 6.25 -18.59 9.01
N CYS A 223 6.00 -17.32 9.26
CA CYS A 223 5.42 -16.82 10.51
C CYS A 223 4.05 -17.43 10.79
N GLN A 224 3.81 -17.83 12.02
CA GLN A 224 2.58 -18.50 12.46
C GLN A 224 1.80 -17.68 13.50
N VAL A 225 2.25 -16.46 13.79
CA VAL A 225 1.67 -15.60 14.82
C VAL A 225 1.15 -14.29 14.23
N PRO A 226 0.13 -13.68 14.84
CA PRO A 226 -0.42 -12.42 14.35
C PRO A 226 0.64 -11.32 14.25
N GLN A 227 0.54 -10.52 13.20
CA GLN A 227 1.40 -9.38 12.92
C GLN A 227 0.56 -8.13 12.65
N TYR A 228 1.12 -6.95 12.89
CA TYR A 228 0.51 -5.66 12.60
C TYR A 228 1.17 -5.01 11.39
N MET A 229 0.42 -4.14 10.72
CA MET A 229 0.85 -3.41 9.53
C MET A 229 1.52 -2.09 9.88
N LEU A 230 2.43 -1.66 8.99
CA LEU A 230 3.00 -0.32 8.98
C LEU A 230 3.03 0.24 7.55
N LEU A 231 2.84 1.55 7.49
CA LEU A 231 3.13 2.39 6.34
C LEU A 231 4.13 3.43 6.81
N SER A 232 5.31 3.46 6.21
CA SER A 232 6.37 4.38 6.63
C SER A 232 7.10 5.00 5.46
N ASP A 233 7.63 6.18 5.70
CA ASP A 233 8.76 6.71 4.94
C ASP A 233 10.00 6.69 5.83
N GLU A 234 11.16 6.41 5.25
CA GLU A 234 12.42 6.27 5.96
C GLU A 234 13.50 7.09 5.23
N ILE A 235 14.29 7.86 5.97
CA ILE A 235 15.41 8.62 5.41
C ILE A 235 16.71 7.89 5.64
N GLY A 236 17.51 7.72 4.58
CA GLY A 236 18.82 7.09 4.71
C GLY A 236 19.55 6.87 3.38
N THR A 237 20.83 6.56 3.50
CA THR A 237 21.76 6.46 2.35
C THR A 237 21.43 5.33 1.38
N TRP A 238 20.64 4.34 1.79
CA TRP A 238 20.14 3.29 0.90
C TRP A 238 19.29 3.83 -0.24
N ALA A 239 18.52 4.88 0.04
CA ALA A 239 17.71 5.58 -0.97
C ALA A 239 18.45 6.76 -1.65
N GLY A 240 19.72 6.94 -1.37
CA GLY A 240 20.55 8.03 -1.88
C GLY A 240 20.78 9.15 -0.86
N ASP A 241 21.03 10.34 -1.35
CA ASP A 241 21.36 11.50 -0.53
C ASP A 241 20.17 12.46 -0.43
N ILE A 242 19.61 12.60 0.78
CA ILE A 242 18.47 13.46 1.06
C ILE A 242 18.77 14.95 0.76
N ALA A 243 20.02 15.37 0.83
CA ALA A 243 20.41 16.75 0.47
C ALA A 243 20.19 17.08 -1.00
N LYS A 244 20.03 16.07 -1.86
CA LYS A 244 19.69 16.23 -3.28
C LYS A 244 18.21 16.25 -3.58
N ALA A 245 17.37 15.95 -2.58
CA ALA A 245 15.92 15.95 -2.73
C ALA A 245 15.37 17.37 -2.84
N LYS A 246 14.35 17.52 -3.69
CA LYS A 246 13.51 18.73 -3.74
C LYS A 246 12.33 18.53 -2.81
N LEU A 247 12.48 18.93 -1.56
CA LEU A 247 11.45 18.77 -0.52
C LEU A 247 10.47 19.97 -0.49
N PRO A 248 9.22 19.79 -0.07
CA PRO A 248 8.67 18.52 0.41
C PRO A 248 8.39 17.52 -0.71
N ASP A 249 8.54 16.23 -0.39
CA ASP A 249 8.04 15.11 -1.19
C ASP A 249 7.04 14.30 -0.38
N GLN A 250 6.38 13.32 -1.00
CA GLN A 250 5.38 12.49 -0.33
C GLN A 250 5.15 11.19 -1.07
N PHE A 251 4.68 10.18 -0.34
CA PHE A 251 3.94 9.10 -0.96
C PHE A 251 2.49 9.09 -0.48
N LEU A 252 1.60 8.55 -1.32
CA LEU A 252 0.16 8.50 -1.09
C LEU A 252 -0.30 7.06 -0.99
N VAL A 253 -1.26 6.80 -0.11
CA VAL A 253 -1.92 5.49 -0.03
C VAL A 253 -3.41 5.69 -0.20
N ASP A 254 -3.99 5.10 -1.25
CA ASP A 254 -5.41 5.15 -1.58
C ASP A 254 -6.22 4.23 -0.66
N TYR A 255 -5.74 2.99 -0.48
CA TYR A 255 -6.33 2.06 0.48
C TYR A 255 -5.33 1.05 1.03
N VAL A 256 -5.70 0.45 2.16
CA VAL A 256 -5.13 -0.80 2.68
C VAL A 256 -6.27 -1.76 2.97
N ARG A 257 -6.16 -2.99 2.49
CA ARG A 257 -7.18 -4.03 2.67
C ARG A 257 -6.55 -5.35 3.08
N VAL A 258 -7.26 -6.11 3.93
CA VAL A 258 -6.85 -7.47 4.32
C VAL A 258 -8.02 -8.42 4.09
N TYR A 259 -7.74 -9.53 3.44
CA TYR A 259 -8.73 -10.55 3.06
C TYR A 259 -8.32 -11.91 3.61
N ASP A 260 -9.29 -12.66 4.10
CA ASP A 260 -9.16 -14.08 4.41
C ASP A 260 -9.60 -14.94 3.23
N LEU A 261 -8.92 -16.05 3.04
CA LEU A 261 -9.36 -17.10 2.13
C LEU A 261 -10.29 -18.04 2.90
N VAL A 262 -11.56 -18.09 2.52
CA VAL A 262 -12.61 -18.85 3.21
C VAL A 262 -13.31 -19.81 2.26
N GLU A 263 -13.99 -20.84 2.78
CA GLU A 263 -14.81 -21.74 1.95
C GLU A 263 -15.94 -20.95 1.27
N ALA A 264 -16.12 -21.18 -0.02
CA ALA A 264 -17.26 -20.65 -0.77
C ALA A 264 -18.55 -21.33 -0.28
N LYS A 265 -19.57 -20.50 0.04
CA LYS A 265 -20.87 -20.99 0.49
C LYS A 265 -21.70 -21.53 -0.67
#